data_c55cac076205a81236f684e6558034b2
#
_entry.id   c55cac076205a81236f684e6558034b2
#
_cell.length_a   1.000
_cell.length_b   1.000
_cell.length_c   1.000
_cell.angle_alpha   90.00
_cell.angle_beta   90.00
_cell.angle_gamma   90.00
#
_symmetry.space_group_name_H-M   'P 1'
#
loop_
_entity.id
_entity.type
_entity.pdbx_description
1 polymer ?
#
loop_
_entity_poly.entity_id
_entity_poly.type
_entity_poly.pdbx_seq_one_letter_code
_entity_poly.pdbx_strand_id
1 'polypeptide(L)'
;MVPSTVTWGLLAAWAVHDAEELATMAGWARKARERWPWVPEVSQRHVNVAIGLMGGMVAGASALGARTGGRSPVFQAALLGFGAHGVVHLAQAAVARRYTPGVVTAPLVVIPFSVWAWRRLRAAGVPVRAGASGWAGVAAFPLAVGGVHALAHALTRPRAHGTATAAAPTRTRTHAPVTATPRWIIPTPSITSA
;
A
#
# COMPACT_ATOMS: atom_id res chain seq x y z
N MET A 1 8.81 16.26 31.63
CA MET A 1 8.20 15.03 31.09
C MET A 1 7.80 15.24 29.64
N VAL A 2 7.98 14.23 28.79
CA VAL A 2 7.51 14.28 27.38
C VAL A 2 6.00 14.07 27.38
N PRO A 3 5.19 14.97 26.79
CA PRO A 3 3.75 14.81 26.69
C PRO A 3 3.37 13.55 25.88
N SER A 4 2.28 12.89 26.26
CA SER A 4 1.73 11.74 25.52
C SER A 4 1.39 12.09 24.05
N THR A 5 1.06 13.35 23.78
CA THR A 5 0.85 13.88 22.43
C THR A 5 2.08 13.76 21.51
N VAL A 6 3.29 13.70 22.06
CA VAL A 6 4.52 13.46 21.26
C VAL A 6 4.62 12.01 20.85
N THR A 7 4.33 11.08 21.77
CA THR A 7 4.51 9.65 21.53
C THR A 7 3.34 9.03 20.78
N TRP A 8 2.10 9.24 21.23
CA TRP A 8 0.90 8.77 20.55
C TRP A 8 0.52 9.63 19.35
N GLY A 9 0.99 10.89 19.31
CA GLY A 9 0.86 11.75 18.15
C GLY A 9 1.55 11.20 16.91
N LEU A 10 2.62 10.38 17.06
CA LEU A 10 3.23 9.68 15.94
C LEU A 10 2.22 8.76 15.26
N LEU A 11 1.49 7.94 16.03
CA LEU A 11 0.46 7.07 15.49
C LEU A 11 -0.69 7.87 14.86
N ALA A 12 -1.12 8.96 15.51
CA ALA A 12 -2.19 9.79 14.97
C ALA A 12 -1.80 10.50 13.66
N ALA A 13 -0.60 11.10 13.60
CA ALA A 13 -0.09 11.74 12.41
C ALA A 13 0.14 10.74 11.27
N TRP A 14 0.65 9.55 11.61
CA TRP A 14 0.78 8.43 10.68
C TRP A 14 -0.60 8.04 10.12
N ALA A 15 -1.60 7.82 10.96
CA ALA A 15 -2.93 7.40 10.53
C ALA A 15 -3.59 8.42 9.57
N VAL A 16 -3.40 9.71 9.82
CA VAL A 16 -3.90 10.78 8.92
C VAL A 16 -3.18 10.72 7.57
N HIS A 17 -1.86 10.51 7.58
CA HIS A 17 -1.07 10.39 6.34
C HIS A 17 -1.45 9.15 5.54
N ASP A 18 -1.49 8.01 6.20
CA ASP A 18 -1.82 6.73 5.56
C ASP A 18 -3.29 6.63 5.13
N ALA A 19 -4.20 7.46 5.66
CA ALA A 19 -5.55 7.59 5.12
C ALA A 19 -5.56 8.17 3.70
N GLU A 20 -4.67 9.12 3.37
CA GLU A 20 -4.47 9.59 2.00
C GLU A 20 -3.95 8.46 1.09
N GLU A 21 -2.93 7.73 1.54
CA GLU A 21 -2.37 6.61 0.78
C GLU A 21 -3.39 5.49 0.58
N LEU A 22 -4.13 5.13 1.62
CA LEU A 22 -5.18 4.12 1.57
C LEU A 22 -6.25 4.45 0.50
N ALA A 23 -6.62 5.71 0.41
CA ALA A 23 -7.62 6.18 -0.54
C ALA A 23 -7.10 6.28 -1.97
N THR A 24 -5.80 6.52 -2.17
CA THR A 24 -5.30 6.98 -3.49
C THR A 24 -4.29 6.03 -4.14
N MET A 25 -3.54 5.23 -3.36
CA MET A 25 -2.38 4.48 -3.86
C MET A 25 -2.73 3.46 -4.95
N ALA A 26 -3.76 2.63 -4.76
CA ALA A 26 -4.13 1.62 -5.75
C ALA A 26 -4.59 2.24 -7.08
N GLY A 27 -5.38 3.31 -7.00
CA GLY A 27 -5.85 4.06 -8.17
C GLY A 27 -4.71 4.77 -8.89
N TRP A 28 -3.80 5.37 -8.14
CA TRP A 28 -2.61 6.02 -8.69
C TRP A 28 -1.68 5.01 -9.37
N ALA A 29 -1.36 3.88 -8.72
CA ALA A 29 -0.48 2.86 -9.28
C ALA A 29 -1.00 2.33 -10.61
N ARG A 30 -2.31 2.07 -10.73
CA ARG A 30 -2.96 1.65 -11.99
C ARG A 30 -2.74 2.67 -13.11
N LYS A 31 -2.99 3.96 -12.85
CA LYS A 31 -2.78 5.04 -13.83
C LYS A 31 -1.29 5.27 -14.14
N ALA A 32 -0.43 5.11 -13.15
CA ALA A 32 1.00 5.27 -13.32
C ALA A 32 1.60 4.22 -14.27
N ARG A 33 1.08 2.97 -14.24
CA ARG A 33 1.50 1.89 -15.12
C ARG A 33 1.25 2.15 -16.60
N GLU A 34 0.20 2.90 -16.93
CA GLU A 34 -0.08 3.29 -18.34
C GLU A 34 1.09 4.09 -18.94
N ARG A 35 1.79 4.87 -18.09
CA ARG A 35 2.94 5.69 -18.50
C ARG A 35 4.29 5.04 -18.18
N TRP A 36 4.35 4.29 -17.09
CA TRP A 36 5.56 3.65 -16.58
C TRP A 36 5.27 2.16 -16.31
N PRO A 37 5.42 1.29 -17.33
CA PRO A 37 5.06 -0.14 -17.20
C PRO A 37 5.82 -0.90 -16.11
N TRP A 38 6.95 -0.36 -15.64
CA TRP A 38 7.75 -0.92 -14.54
C TRP A 38 7.15 -0.67 -13.15
N VAL A 39 6.14 0.21 -13.02
CA VAL A 39 5.44 0.41 -11.74
C VAL A 39 4.70 -0.88 -11.37
N PRO A 40 4.89 -1.42 -10.15
CA PRO A 40 4.22 -2.65 -9.73
C PRO A 40 2.70 -2.53 -9.75
N GLU A 41 2.03 -3.62 -10.02
CA GLU A 41 0.59 -3.71 -9.80
C GLU A 41 0.31 -3.80 -8.29
N VAL A 42 -0.48 -2.85 -7.80
CA VAL A 42 -0.84 -2.76 -6.39
C VAL A 42 -2.36 -2.80 -6.26
N SER A 43 -2.88 -3.90 -5.72
CA SER A 43 -4.30 -4.03 -5.44
C SER A 43 -4.68 -3.28 -4.16
N GLN A 44 -5.96 -2.88 -4.03
CA GLN A 44 -6.45 -2.27 -2.79
C GLN A 44 -6.26 -3.20 -1.59
N ARG A 45 -6.44 -4.51 -1.76
CA ARG A 45 -6.20 -5.50 -0.70
C ARG A 45 -4.74 -5.49 -0.23
N HIS A 46 -3.79 -5.38 -1.18
CA HIS A 46 -2.37 -5.25 -0.83
C HIS A 46 -2.11 -3.99 -0.01
N VAL A 47 -2.65 -2.83 -0.45
CA VAL A 47 -2.52 -1.56 0.28
C VAL A 47 -3.09 -1.69 1.69
N ASN A 48 -4.30 -2.24 1.84
CA ASN A 48 -4.94 -2.41 3.14
C ASN A 48 -4.10 -3.26 4.11
N VAL A 49 -3.53 -4.37 3.62
CA VAL A 49 -2.69 -5.26 4.43
C VAL A 49 -1.37 -4.58 4.78
N ALA A 50 -0.72 -3.92 3.82
CA ALA A 50 0.55 -3.23 4.06
C ALA A 50 0.38 -2.10 5.09
N ILE A 51 -0.63 -1.25 4.94
CA ILE A 51 -0.94 -0.18 5.90
C ILE A 51 -1.30 -0.75 7.27
N GLY A 52 -2.08 -1.83 7.34
CA GLY A 52 -2.40 -2.49 8.63
C GLY A 52 -1.17 -3.01 9.36
N LEU A 53 -0.24 -3.66 8.64
CA LEU A 53 1.03 -4.14 9.20
C LEU A 53 1.91 -2.99 9.67
N MET A 54 2.07 -1.95 8.86
CA MET A 54 2.84 -0.75 9.22
C MET A 54 2.22 -0.06 10.44
N GLY A 55 0.88 0.04 10.50
CA GLY A 55 0.15 0.61 11.64
C GLY A 55 0.44 -0.11 12.94
N GLY A 56 0.51 -1.45 12.92
CA GLY A 56 0.93 -2.24 14.07
C GLY A 56 2.35 -1.91 14.54
N MET A 57 3.29 -1.72 13.61
CA MET A 57 4.67 -1.34 13.93
C MET A 57 4.75 0.07 14.53
N VAL A 58 4.04 1.04 13.95
CA VAL A 58 4.00 2.42 14.45
C VAL A 58 3.32 2.50 15.81
N ALA A 59 2.25 1.74 16.04
CA ALA A 59 1.59 1.64 17.34
C ALA A 59 2.54 1.06 18.40
N GLY A 60 3.28 0.00 18.08
CA GLY A 60 4.30 -0.56 18.96
C GLY A 60 5.42 0.44 19.27
N ALA A 61 5.91 1.17 18.28
CA ALA A 61 6.91 2.22 18.46
C ALA A 61 6.39 3.35 19.37
N SER A 62 5.14 3.81 19.15
CA SER A 62 4.47 4.82 19.95
C SER A 62 4.31 4.38 21.42
N ALA A 63 3.90 3.13 21.63
CA ALA A 63 3.78 2.55 22.98
C ALA A 63 5.14 2.46 23.71
N LEU A 64 6.20 2.05 23.01
CA LEU A 64 7.56 2.05 23.56
C LEU A 64 8.03 3.48 23.86
N GLY A 65 7.70 4.45 23.00
CA GLY A 65 7.96 5.86 23.26
C GLY A 65 7.24 6.36 24.51
N ALA A 66 5.97 6.02 24.68
CA ALA A 66 5.17 6.41 25.86
C ALA A 66 5.75 5.81 27.16
N ARG A 67 6.11 4.53 27.15
CA ARG A 67 6.68 3.84 28.33
C ARG A 67 8.04 4.38 28.74
N THR A 68 8.83 4.90 27.80
CA THR A 68 10.21 5.35 28.06
C THR A 68 10.36 6.87 28.14
N GLY A 69 9.25 7.62 28.10
CA GLY A 69 9.29 9.08 28.03
C GLY A 69 10.04 9.58 26.80
N GLY A 70 9.86 8.92 25.65
CA GLY A 70 10.49 9.28 24.36
C GLY A 70 11.92 8.77 24.17
N ARG A 71 12.50 8.05 25.15
CA ARG A 71 13.89 7.57 25.10
C ARG A 71 14.09 6.29 24.29
N SER A 72 13.03 5.58 23.95
CA SER A 72 13.11 4.36 23.14
C SER A 72 13.80 4.61 21.80
N PRO A 73 14.85 3.84 21.47
CA PRO A 73 15.50 3.95 20.16
C PRO A 73 14.55 3.59 19.01
N VAL A 74 13.63 2.64 19.23
CA VAL A 74 12.62 2.24 18.24
C VAL A 74 11.66 3.39 17.96
N PHE A 75 11.18 4.09 19.00
CA PHE A 75 10.33 5.26 18.83
C PHE A 75 11.05 6.39 18.07
N GLN A 76 12.31 6.70 18.47
CA GLN A 76 13.08 7.75 17.82
C GLN A 76 13.39 7.40 16.35
N ALA A 77 13.71 6.14 16.06
CA ALA A 77 13.92 5.67 14.69
C ALA A 77 12.64 5.76 13.85
N ALA A 78 11.49 5.35 14.41
CA ALA A 78 10.20 5.46 13.73
C ALA A 78 9.82 6.93 13.46
N LEU A 79 10.03 7.84 14.42
CA LEU A 79 9.77 9.27 14.25
C LEU A 79 10.69 9.89 13.19
N LEU A 80 11.96 9.51 13.16
CA LEU A 80 12.93 9.99 12.16
C LEU A 80 12.57 9.45 10.77
N GLY A 81 12.28 8.15 10.67
CA GLY A 81 11.84 7.51 9.42
C GLY A 81 10.58 8.14 8.87
N PHE A 82 9.59 8.41 9.74
CA PHE A 82 8.35 9.07 9.36
C PHE A 82 8.59 10.48 8.80
N GLY A 83 9.44 11.28 9.44
CA GLY A 83 9.80 12.61 8.93
C GLY A 83 10.54 12.55 7.59
N ALA A 84 11.50 11.63 7.44
CA ALA A 84 12.22 11.40 6.19
C ALA A 84 11.28 10.92 5.07
N HIS A 85 10.31 10.06 5.40
CA HIS A 85 9.27 9.60 4.48
C HIS A 85 8.46 10.76 3.88
N GLY A 86 8.08 11.74 4.68
CA GLY A 86 7.44 12.96 4.19
C GLY A 86 8.29 13.70 3.15
N VAL A 87 9.59 13.78 3.34
CA VAL A 87 10.51 14.39 2.35
C VAL A 87 10.55 13.57 1.06
N VAL A 88 10.53 12.24 1.17
CA VAL A 88 10.48 11.34 0.00
C VAL A 88 9.23 11.57 -0.83
N HIS A 89 8.05 11.74 -0.21
CA HIS A 89 6.80 12.06 -0.94
C HIS A 89 6.89 13.36 -1.73
N LEU A 90 7.48 14.41 -1.14
CA LEU A 90 7.70 15.67 -1.84
C LEU A 90 8.66 15.51 -3.03
N ALA A 91 9.76 14.76 -2.84
CA ALA A 91 10.70 14.46 -3.91
C ALA A 91 10.05 13.64 -5.04
N GLN A 92 9.25 12.62 -4.71
CA GLN A 92 8.52 11.83 -5.68
C GLN A 92 7.55 12.68 -6.52
N ALA A 93 6.79 13.56 -5.87
CA ALA A 93 5.85 14.45 -6.56
C ALA A 93 6.59 15.46 -7.47
N ALA A 94 7.72 15.99 -7.01
CA ALA A 94 8.56 16.91 -7.78
C ALA A 94 9.13 16.22 -9.03
N VAL A 95 9.66 15.00 -8.89
CA VAL A 95 10.18 14.21 -10.02
C VAL A 95 9.06 13.82 -10.98
N ALA A 96 7.93 13.35 -10.46
CA ALA A 96 6.78 12.99 -11.28
C ALA A 96 6.08 14.20 -11.92
N ARG A 97 6.32 15.41 -11.40
CA ARG A 97 5.64 16.67 -11.78
C ARG A 97 4.11 16.55 -11.75
N ARG A 98 3.60 15.81 -10.79
CA ARG A 98 2.17 15.52 -10.60
C ARG A 98 1.90 15.00 -9.20
N TYR A 99 0.62 14.88 -8.87
CA TYR A 99 0.19 14.24 -7.64
C TYR A 99 0.76 12.82 -7.51
N THR A 100 1.28 12.52 -6.32
CA THR A 100 1.61 11.17 -5.85
C THR A 100 0.95 10.94 -4.49
N PRO A 101 0.55 9.70 -4.14
CA PRO A 101 -0.03 9.41 -2.83
C PRO A 101 0.85 9.93 -1.70
N GLY A 102 0.24 10.49 -0.66
CA GLY A 102 0.94 11.04 0.49
C GLY A 102 1.48 12.47 0.33
N VAL A 103 1.48 13.04 -0.88
CA VAL A 103 2.07 14.37 -1.13
C VAL A 103 1.33 15.52 -0.45
N VAL A 104 0.03 15.40 -0.20
CA VAL A 104 -0.75 16.46 0.47
C VAL A 104 -0.47 16.45 1.97
N THR A 105 -0.54 15.28 2.59
CA THR A 105 -0.33 15.15 4.03
C THR A 105 1.15 15.23 4.44
N ALA A 106 2.09 15.00 3.53
CA ALA A 106 3.51 15.13 3.81
C ALA A 106 3.89 16.54 4.35
N PRO A 107 3.61 17.67 3.66
CA PRO A 107 3.93 18.99 4.16
C PRO A 107 2.95 19.50 5.23
N LEU A 108 1.73 18.97 5.30
CA LEU A 108 0.70 19.47 6.22
C LEU A 108 0.71 18.75 7.57
N VAL A 109 1.14 17.50 7.61
CA VAL A 109 1.07 16.64 8.80
C VAL A 109 2.42 16.02 9.14
N VAL A 110 3.01 15.26 8.20
CA VAL A 110 4.20 14.42 8.49
C VAL A 110 5.39 15.27 8.92
N ILE A 111 5.79 16.22 8.09
CA ILE A 111 6.97 17.05 8.35
C ILE A 111 6.74 17.98 9.55
N PRO A 112 5.63 18.74 9.64
CA PRO A 112 5.39 19.60 10.79
C PRO A 112 5.31 18.85 12.11
N PHE A 113 4.60 17.72 12.15
CA PHE A 113 4.53 16.87 13.35
C PHE A 113 5.93 16.37 13.74
N SER A 114 6.69 15.84 12.80
CA SER A 114 8.03 15.30 13.07
C SER A 114 8.97 16.39 13.64
N VAL A 115 9.00 17.57 13.04
CA VAL A 115 9.80 18.70 13.51
C VAL A 115 9.36 19.12 14.91
N TRP A 116 8.06 19.26 15.15
CA TRP A 116 7.51 19.61 16.45
C TRP A 116 7.84 18.57 17.51
N ALA A 117 7.67 17.27 17.22
CA ALA A 117 7.96 16.19 18.14
C ALA A 117 9.46 16.16 18.52
N TRP A 118 10.37 16.33 17.56
CA TRP A 118 11.80 16.43 17.83
C TRP A 118 12.16 17.64 18.71
N ARG A 119 11.55 18.79 18.48
CA ARG A 119 11.73 19.97 19.32
C ARG A 119 11.27 19.70 20.76
N ARG A 120 10.13 19.03 20.92
CA ARG A 120 9.60 18.67 22.25
C ARG A 120 10.50 17.68 22.99
N LEU A 121 11.01 16.65 22.30
CA LEU A 121 11.97 15.71 22.89
C LEU A 121 13.23 16.43 23.38
N ARG A 122 13.80 17.31 22.56
CA ARG A 122 14.99 18.08 22.94
C ARG A 122 14.71 19.00 24.11
N ALA A 123 13.62 19.74 24.11
CA ALA A 123 13.22 20.62 25.21
C ALA A 123 12.97 19.87 26.51
N ALA A 124 12.58 18.58 26.45
CA ALA A 124 12.42 17.71 27.62
C ALA A 124 13.75 17.04 28.06
N GLY A 125 14.89 17.40 27.47
CA GLY A 125 16.21 16.82 27.79
C GLY A 125 16.33 15.34 27.40
N VAL A 126 15.51 14.85 26.47
CA VAL A 126 15.64 13.50 25.95
C VAL A 126 16.85 13.44 25.02
N PRO A 127 17.82 12.54 25.25
CA PRO A 127 18.94 12.37 24.36
C PRO A 127 18.45 11.96 22.97
N VAL A 128 18.64 12.86 22.01
CA VAL A 128 18.35 12.55 20.61
C VAL A 128 19.53 11.78 20.05
N ARG A 129 19.28 10.58 19.58
CA ARG A 129 20.30 9.75 18.97
C ARG A 129 20.63 10.30 17.58
N ALA A 130 21.56 11.28 17.57
CA ALA A 130 22.20 11.75 16.34
C ALA A 130 23.47 10.90 16.10
N GLY A 131 23.87 10.73 14.84
CA GLY A 131 25.03 9.91 14.48
C GLY A 131 24.64 8.52 13.96
N ALA A 132 25.54 7.54 14.09
CA ALA A 132 25.38 6.20 13.49
C ALA A 132 24.06 5.52 13.84
N SER A 133 23.58 5.65 15.09
CA SER A 133 22.29 5.07 15.51
C SER A 133 21.07 5.80 14.94
N GLY A 134 21.16 7.10 14.65
CA GLY A 134 20.12 7.85 13.93
C GLY A 134 20.05 7.43 12.46
N TRP A 135 21.20 7.32 11.81
CA TRP A 135 21.28 6.85 10.43
C TRP A 135 20.82 5.39 10.28
N ALA A 136 21.10 4.53 11.25
CA ALA A 136 20.56 3.17 11.29
C ALA A 136 19.01 3.18 11.30
N GLY A 137 18.40 4.13 12.03
CA GLY A 137 16.93 4.32 12.01
C GLY A 137 16.40 4.76 10.64
N VAL A 138 17.11 5.69 9.97
CA VAL A 138 16.74 6.11 8.59
C VAL A 138 16.86 4.94 7.61
N ALA A 139 17.93 4.14 7.70
CA ALA A 139 18.11 2.96 6.85
C ALA A 139 17.12 1.83 7.17
N ALA A 140 16.75 1.66 8.43
CA ALA A 140 15.77 0.64 8.84
C ALA A 140 14.35 0.93 8.29
N PHE A 141 14.01 2.19 8.05
CA PHE A 141 12.68 2.55 7.56
C PHE A 141 12.38 1.98 6.16
N PRO A 142 13.19 2.17 5.12
CA PRO A 142 12.93 1.55 3.82
C PRO A 142 12.96 0.03 3.87
N LEU A 143 13.75 -0.59 4.75
CA LEU A 143 13.73 -2.03 4.97
C LEU A 143 12.41 -2.48 5.60
N ALA A 144 11.88 -1.73 6.56
CA ALA A 144 10.58 -2.00 7.17
C ALA A 144 9.46 -1.87 6.12
N VAL A 145 9.45 -0.80 5.33
CA VAL A 145 8.49 -0.60 4.23
C VAL A 145 8.58 -1.74 3.22
N GLY A 146 9.79 -2.07 2.74
CA GLY A 146 10.00 -3.18 1.81
C GLY A 146 9.55 -4.53 2.38
N GLY A 147 9.87 -4.81 3.64
CA GLY A 147 9.45 -6.02 4.35
C GLY A 147 7.92 -6.13 4.50
N VAL A 148 7.27 -5.02 4.86
CA VAL A 148 5.80 -4.95 4.95
C VAL A 148 5.16 -5.21 3.59
N HIS A 149 5.66 -4.60 2.52
CA HIS A 149 5.15 -4.82 1.17
C HIS A 149 5.40 -6.25 0.67
N ALA A 150 6.56 -6.84 0.97
CA ALA A 150 6.85 -8.23 0.64
C ALA A 150 5.89 -9.18 1.36
N LEU A 151 5.65 -8.96 2.66
CA LEU A 151 4.71 -9.74 3.45
C LEU A 151 3.25 -9.54 2.96
N ALA A 152 2.84 -8.31 2.71
CA ALA A 152 1.52 -8.01 2.15
C ALA A 152 1.32 -8.72 0.81
N HIS A 153 2.33 -8.71 -0.06
CA HIS A 153 2.30 -9.44 -1.33
C HIS A 153 2.13 -10.95 -1.12
N ALA A 154 2.88 -11.55 -0.21
CA ALA A 154 2.76 -12.97 0.11
C ALA A 154 1.37 -13.32 0.64
N LEU A 155 0.78 -12.48 1.51
CA LEU A 155 -0.54 -12.69 2.10
C LEU A 155 -1.70 -12.44 1.13
N THR A 156 -1.48 -11.64 0.08
CA THR A 156 -2.54 -11.25 -0.86
C THR A 156 -2.47 -11.98 -2.18
N ARG A 157 -1.42 -12.78 -2.44
CA ARG A 157 -1.35 -13.64 -3.62
C ARG A 157 -2.55 -14.58 -3.68
N PRO A 158 -3.22 -14.72 -4.84
CA PRO A 158 -4.20 -15.78 -5.04
C PRO A 158 -3.51 -17.12 -4.76
N ARG A 159 -4.07 -17.91 -3.84
CA ARG A 159 -3.65 -19.31 -3.74
C ARG A 159 -4.00 -19.96 -5.06
N ALA A 160 -3.03 -20.51 -5.78
CA ALA A 160 -3.30 -21.42 -6.87
C ALA A 160 -4.13 -22.58 -6.27
N HIS A 161 -5.44 -22.51 -6.45
CA HIS A 161 -6.27 -23.66 -6.20
C HIS A 161 -5.76 -24.69 -7.20
N GLY A 162 -5.12 -25.75 -6.69
CA GLY A 162 -4.79 -26.90 -7.50
C GLY A 162 -6.08 -27.33 -8.18
N THR A 163 -6.22 -27.02 -9.45
CA THR A 163 -7.17 -27.71 -10.31
C THR A 163 -6.68 -29.14 -10.35
N ALA A 164 -7.13 -29.94 -9.37
CA ALA A 164 -7.21 -31.37 -9.58
C ALA A 164 -8.13 -31.52 -10.79
N THR A 165 -7.52 -31.57 -11.97
CA THR A 165 -8.20 -32.02 -13.18
C THR A 165 -8.58 -33.46 -12.90
N ALA A 166 -9.78 -33.65 -12.34
CA ALA A 166 -10.44 -34.94 -12.42
C ALA A 166 -10.60 -35.20 -13.92
N ALA A 167 -9.74 -36.06 -14.43
CA ALA A 167 -9.87 -36.61 -15.77
C ALA A 167 -11.27 -37.20 -15.85
N ALA A 168 -12.19 -36.49 -16.51
CA ALA A 168 -13.50 -37.02 -16.83
C ALA A 168 -13.27 -38.28 -17.71
N PRO A 169 -13.91 -39.40 -17.38
CA PRO A 169 -13.78 -40.62 -18.22
C PRO A 169 -14.32 -40.27 -19.60
N THR A 170 -13.50 -40.48 -20.61
CA THR A 170 -13.83 -40.32 -22.02
C THR A 170 -14.98 -41.23 -22.34
N ARG A 171 -16.22 -40.67 -22.35
CA ARG A 171 -17.37 -41.37 -22.88
C ARG A 171 -17.25 -41.45 -24.39
N THR A 172 -16.83 -42.60 -24.89
CA THR A 172 -16.85 -42.94 -26.30
C THR A 172 -18.34 -42.84 -26.76
N ARG A 173 -18.68 -41.76 -27.44
CA ARG A 173 -19.98 -41.57 -28.06
C ARG A 173 -19.97 -42.33 -29.39
N THR A 174 -20.57 -43.51 -29.39
CA THR A 174 -20.90 -44.25 -30.63
C THR A 174 -21.87 -43.41 -31.45
N HIS A 175 -21.42 -42.96 -32.61
CA HIS A 175 -22.27 -42.26 -33.58
C HIS A 175 -23.25 -43.23 -34.21
N ALA A 176 -24.55 -43.06 -33.96
CA ALA A 176 -25.59 -43.60 -34.77
C ALA A 176 -25.79 -42.71 -36.02
N PRO A 177 -26.10 -43.27 -37.21
CA PRO A 177 -26.25 -42.48 -38.41
C PRO A 177 -27.55 -41.64 -38.35
N VAL A 178 -27.39 -40.31 -38.54
CA VAL A 178 -28.51 -39.39 -38.68
C VAL A 178 -29.08 -39.49 -40.08
N THR A 179 -30.30 -39.97 -40.20
CA THR A 179 -31.12 -39.92 -41.41
C THR A 179 -31.51 -38.49 -41.72
N ALA A 180 -31.27 -38.05 -42.96
CA ALA A 180 -31.56 -36.75 -43.50
C ALA A 180 -33.09 -36.50 -43.53
N THR A 181 -33.53 -35.36 -42.98
CA THR A 181 -34.90 -34.82 -43.14
C THR A 181 -34.93 -33.71 -44.18
N PRO A 182 -36.05 -33.54 -44.88
CA PRO A 182 -36.09 -32.73 -46.11
C PRO A 182 -36.23 -31.23 -45.82
N ARG A 183 -35.65 -30.51 -46.76
CA ARG A 183 -35.55 -29.06 -46.86
C ARG A 183 -36.92 -28.45 -47.15
N TRP A 184 -37.48 -27.65 -46.23
CA TRP A 184 -38.65 -26.80 -46.48
C TRP A 184 -38.21 -25.52 -47.16
N ILE A 185 -38.76 -25.27 -48.38
CA ILE A 185 -38.60 -24.07 -49.18
C ILE A 185 -39.64 -23.04 -48.68
N ILE A 186 -39.13 -21.90 -48.20
CA ILE A 186 -39.97 -20.75 -47.81
C ILE A 186 -40.01 -19.81 -49.02
N PRO A 187 -41.19 -19.43 -49.59
CA PRO A 187 -41.25 -18.43 -50.66
C PRO A 187 -41.10 -17.02 -50.12
N THR A 188 -40.30 -16.21 -50.81
CA THR A 188 -40.14 -14.75 -50.57
C THR A 188 -41.36 -13.99 -51.08
N PRO A 189 -41.87 -13.00 -50.35
CA PRO A 189 -42.90 -12.10 -50.86
C PRO A 189 -42.22 -10.99 -51.69
N SER A 190 -42.71 -10.80 -52.93
CA SER A 190 -42.38 -9.68 -53.79
C SER A 190 -43.06 -8.40 -53.28
N ILE A 191 -42.33 -7.36 -53.05
CA ILE A 191 -42.84 -6.02 -52.76
C ILE A 191 -42.84 -5.26 -54.09
N THR A 192 -44.04 -4.99 -54.61
CA THR A 192 -44.26 -4.11 -55.75
C THR A 192 -44.40 -2.67 -55.24
N SER A 193 -43.63 -1.80 -55.79
CA SER A 193 -43.70 -0.34 -55.59
C SER A 193 -44.83 0.27 -56.39
N ALA A 194 -45.58 1.16 -55.79
CA ALA A 194 -46.32 2.24 -56.38
C ALA A 194 -46.18 3.48 -55.47
#